data_6cab0411cf42d4e7ccfc2bc8f3e89adf
#
_entry.id   6cab0411cf42d4e7ccfc2bc8f3e89adf
#
_cell.length_a   1.000
_cell.length_b   1.000
_cell.length_c   1.000
_cell.angle_alpha   90.00
_cell.angle_beta   90.00
_cell.angle_gamma   90.00
#
_symmetry.space_group_name_H-M   'P 1'
#
loop_
_entity.id
_entity.type
_entity.pdbx_description
1 polymer ?
#
loop_
_entity_poly.entity_id
_entity_poly.type
_entity_poly.pdbx_seq_one_letter_code
_entity_poly.pdbx_strand_id
1 'polypeptide(L)'
;CKSVKHIDTDDIRNYLIKYQEQNKSSKITIDNIRRILSSFFSWLEEEDYILKSPVRRIHKIRPGTSVKETYSDEALELLRDNCTELRDLAIIDMLASTGMRVGEMVLLNRNDIDFNERECIVFGKGNKERIVYFDARTKIHLQNYLRSRNDDNLALFVSLTAPYKRLQIGGIEARLRNLGKKLGILKVHPHKFRRTLATMAIDKGMPTEQLQQLLGHRKI
;
A
#
# COMPACT_ATOMS: atom_id res chain seq x y z
N CYS A 1 15.69 28.30 20.35
CA CYS A 1 15.95 27.50 19.14
C CYS A 1 17.40 27.64 18.75
N LYS A 2 18.12 26.51 18.54
CA LYS A 2 19.47 26.55 17.96
C LYS A 2 19.35 26.88 16.45
N SER A 3 20.27 27.69 15.92
CA SER A 3 20.44 27.83 14.47
C SER A 3 20.87 26.48 13.89
N VAL A 4 20.48 26.19 12.65
CA VAL A 4 20.88 24.97 11.92
C VAL A 4 22.39 24.75 11.92
N LYS A 5 23.18 25.86 11.89
CA LYS A 5 24.65 25.84 11.95
C LYS A 5 25.23 25.31 13.25
N HIS A 6 24.45 25.30 14.32
CA HIS A 6 24.88 24.88 15.67
C HIS A 6 24.29 23.54 16.13
N ILE A 7 23.60 22.83 15.23
CA ILE A 7 23.07 21.49 15.51
C ILE A 7 24.21 20.49 15.36
N ASP A 8 24.49 19.76 16.43
CA ASP A 8 25.50 18.71 16.44
C ASP A 8 24.89 17.28 16.38
N THR A 9 25.75 16.28 16.34
CA THR A 9 25.33 14.86 16.28
C THR A 9 24.54 14.45 17.51
N ASP A 10 24.84 15.00 18.67
CA ASP A 10 24.17 14.61 19.93
C ASP A 10 22.79 15.27 20.05
N ASP A 11 22.61 16.47 19.50
CA ASP A 11 21.27 17.08 19.34
C ASP A 11 20.33 16.16 18.53
N ILE A 12 20.83 15.62 17.41
CA ILE A 12 20.04 14.70 16.57
C ILE A 12 19.77 13.38 17.28
N ARG A 13 20.74 12.80 17.96
CA ARG A 13 20.57 11.59 18.76
C ARG A 13 19.51 11.76 19.84
N ASN A 14 19.62 12.84 20.61
CA ASN A 14 18.68 13.18 21.67
C ASN A 14 17.25 13.40 21.10
N TYR A 15 17.15 14.06 19.97
CA TYR A 15 15.86 14.22 19.28
C TYR A 15 15.23 12.88 18.90
N LEU A 16 16.00 11.97 18.27
CA LEU A 16 15.50 10.66 17.86
C LEU A 16 15.06 9.80 19.05
N ILE A 17 15.81 9.82 20.15
CA ILE A 17 15.49 9.11 21.41
C ILE A 17 14.18 9.68 22.00
N LYS A 18 14.13 10.99 22.22
CA LYS A 18 12.94 11.65 22.78
C LYS A 18 11.69 11.42 21.90
N TYR A 19 11.84 11.51 20.56
CA TYR A 19 10.75 11.25 19.66
C TYR A 19 10.24 9.80 19.78
N GLN A 20 11.15 8.83 19.89
CA GLN A 20 10.80 7.43 20.08
C GLN A 20 10.02 7.19 21.36
N GLU A 21 10.48 7.76 22.48
CA GLU A 21 9.85 7.62 23.80
C GLU A 21 8.45 8.27 23.83
N GLN A 22 8.36 9.54 23.42
CA GLN A 22 7.12 10.31 23.45
C GLN A 22 6.02 9.71 22.55
N ASN A 23 6.40 9.23 21.36
CA ASN A 23 5.44 8.72 20.37
C ASN A 23 5.34 7.19 20.36
N LYS A 24 6.08 6.49 21.23
CA LYS A 24 6.19 5.01 21.23
C LYS A 24 6.46 4.45 19.83
N SER A 25 7.30 5.17 19.07
CA SER A 25 7.55 4.90 17.66
C SER A 25 8.40 3.66 17.44
N SER A 26 8.12 2.93 16.34
CA SER A 26 8.92 1.76 15.96
C SER A 26 10.32 2.15 15.51
N LYS A 27 11.31 1.23 15.64
CA LYS A 27 12.65 1.41 15.09
C LYS A 27 12.67 1.77 13.61
N ILE A 28 11.71 1.26 12.82
CA ILE A 28 11.54 1.58 11.39
C ILE A 28 11.19 3.07 11.23
N THR A 29 10.26 3.57 12.04
CA THR A 29 9.87 4.98 12.02
C THR A 29 11.06 5.88 12.36
N ILE A 30 11.84 5.53 13.37
CA ILE A 30 13.03 6.28 13.77
C ILE A 30 14.11 6.27 12.68
N ASP A 31 14.35 5.11 12.02
CA ASP A 31 15.29 5.08 10.88
C ASP A 31 14.79 5.91 9.69
N ASN A 32 13.49 5.96 9.43
CA ASN A 32 12.93 6.84 8.40
C ASN A 32 13.16 8.32 8.73
N ILE A 33 12.93 8.74 9.98
CA ILE A 33 13.22 10.11 10.41
C ILE A 33 14.72 10.40 10.27
N ARG A 34 15.59 9.50 10.71
CA ARG A 34 17.04 9.62 10.51
C ARG A 34 17.41 9.81 9.04
N ARG A 35 16.79 9.04 8.12
CA ARG A 35 17.04 9.17 6.67
C ARG A 35 16.60 10.52 6.12
N ILE A 36 15.45 11.02 6.54
CA ILE A 36 14.95 12.36 6.16
C ILE A 36 15.94 13.43 6.63
N LEU A 37 16.34 13.36 7.90
CA LEU A 37 17.34 14.28 8.46
C LEU A 37 18.70 14.16 7.73
N SER A 38 19.12 12.93 7.39
CA SER A 38 20.35 12.71 6.63
C SER A 38 20.30 13.41 5.26
N SER A 39 19.21 13.26 4.52
CA SER A 39 19.05 13.93 3.22
C SER A 39 19.05 15.46 3.35
N PHE A 40 18.35 15.98 4.36
CA PHE A 40 18.29 17.42 4.61
C PHE A 40 19.65 18.02 4.97
N PHE A 41 20.37 17.40 5.92
CA PHE A 41 21.68 17.89 6.35
C PHE A 41 22.77 17.64 5.30
N SER A 42 22.65 16.63 4.43
CA SER A 42 23.54 16.45 3.27
C SER A 42 23.34 17.56 2.25
N TRP A 43 22.08 17.94 1.98
CA TRP A 43 21.80 19.08 1.12
C TRP A 43 22.37 20.40 1.68
N LEU A 44 22.24 20.64 3.00
CA LEU A 44 22.85 21.82 3.63
C LEU A 44 24.40 21.83 3.55
N GLU A 45 25.03 20.66 3.59
CA GLU A 45 26.49 20.50 3.41
C GLU A 45 26.87 20.75 1.94
N GLU A 46 26.10 20.25 0.97
CA GLU A 46 26.30 20.46 -0.47
C GLU A 46 26.14 21.94 -0.90
N GLU A 47 25.24 22.67 -0.23
CA GLU A 47 24.99 24.11 -0.49
C GLU A 47 25.84 25.05 0.42
N ASP A 48 26.86 24.53 1.09
CA ASP A 48 27.78 25.28 1.95
C ASP A 48 27.12 26.03 3.13
N TYR A 49 25.89 25.68 3.51
CA TYR A 49 25.25 26.26 4.71
C TYR A 49 25.89 25.74 6.02
N ILE A 50 26.44 24.52 5.99
CA ILE A 50 27.16 23.90 7.09
C ILE A 50 28.41 23.19 6.57
N LEU A 51 29.45 23.12 7.38
CA LEU A 51 30.71 22.46 6.99
C LEU A 51 30.59 20.94 6.91
N LYS A 52 29.72 20.33 7.74
CA LYS A 52 29.60 18.88 7.85
C LYS A 52 28.23 18.48 8.41
N SER A 53 27.60 17.50 7.78
CA SER A 53 26.33 16.94 8.26
C SER A 53 26.46 16.29 9.62
N PRO A 54 25.68 16.70 10.66
CA PRO A 54 25.70 16.10 11.99
C PRO A 54 25.12 14.66 12.00
N VAL A 55 24.37 14.27 10.94
CA VAL A 55 23.76 12.95 10.83
C VAL A 55 24.74 11.89 10.31
N ARG A 56 25.87 12.30 9.72
CA ARG A 56 26.85 11.41 9.08
C ARG A 56 27.37 10.29 10.01
N ARG A 57 27.45 10.55 11.31
CA ARG A 57 27.90 9.58 12.33
C ARG A 57 26.77 8.76 12.95
N ILE A 58 25.53 8.97 12.52
CA ILE A 58 24.37 8.23 13.03
C ILE A 58 24.08 7.06 12.11
N HIS A 59 24.45 5.88 12.54
CA HIS A 59 24.30 4.66 11.76
C HIS A 59 22.82 4.25 11.58
N LYS A 60 22.56 3.49 10.53
CA LYS A 60 21.25 2.90 10.23
C LYS A 60 20.77 2.06 11.41
N ILE A 61 19.57 2.34 11.88
CA ILE A 61 18.90 1.55 12.90
C ILE A 61 18.31 0.31 12.20
N ARG A 62 18.84 -0.87 12.53
CA ARG A 62 18.34 -2.14 11.98
C ARG A 62 17.15 -2.61 12.83
N PRO A 63 15.93 -2.60 12.31
CA PRO A 63 14.83 -3.31 12.95
C PRO A 63 15.09 -4.81 12.84
N GLY A 64 14.65 -5.57 13.82
CA GLY A 64 14.60 -7.04 13.69
C GLY A 64 13.74 -7.44 12.50
N THR A 65 14.08 -8.56 11.86
CA THR A 65 13.24 -9.16 10.81
C THR A 65 11.98 -9.73 11.46
N SER A 66 10.82 -9.22 11.06
CA SER A 66 9.53 -9.82 11.44
C SER A 66 8.89 -10.41 10.19
N VAL A 67 8.45 -11.67 10.29
CA VAL A 67 7.61 -12.27 9.25
C VAL A 67 6.29 -11.52 9.24
N LYS A 68 5.95 -10.96 8.08
CA LYS A 68 4.69 -10.24 7.91
C LYS A 68 3.58 -11.24 7.59
N GLU A 69 2.53 -11.22 8.40
CA GLU A 69 1.36 -12.08 8.23
C GLU A 69 0.69 -11.93 6.85
N THR A 70 0.20 -13.04 6.33
CA THR A 70 -0.69 -13.15 5.17
C THR A 70 -2.11 -13.50 5.65
N TYR A 71 -3.07 -13.53 4.73
CA TYR A 71 -4.38 -14.13 5.00
C TYR A 71 -4.31 -15.64 4.77
N SER A 72 -5.02 -16.41 5.57
CA SER A 72 -5.39 -17.79 5.19
C SER A 72 -6.53 -17.76 4.18
N ASP A 73 -6.77 -18.88 3.51
CA ASP A 73 -7.89 -19.01 2.56
C ASP A 73 -9.23 -18.77 3.25
N GLU A 74 -9.40 -19.31 4.46
CA GLU A 74 -10.62 -19.12 5.28
C GLU A 74 -10.83 -17.66 5.64
N ALA A 75 -9.75 -16.93 5.98
CA ALA A 75 -9.85 -15.51 6.28
C ALA A 75 -10.28 -14.68 5.06
N LEU A 76 -9.85 -15.06 3.87
CA LEU A 76 -10.29 -14.42 2.62
C LEU A 76 -11.78 -14.72 2.33
N GLU A 77 -12.21 -15.96 2.51
CA GLU A 77 -13.63 -16.32 2.32
C GLU A 77 -14.52 -15.63 3.36
N LEU A 78 -14.11 -15.59 4.64
CA LEU A 78 -14.84 -14.83 5.66
C LEU A 78 -14.98 -13.35 5.32
N LEU A 79 -13.95 -12.72 4.75
CA LEU A 79 -14.02 -11.33 4.28
C LEU A 79 -15.03 -11.18 3.14
N ARG A 80 -15.11 -12.14 2.22
CA ARG A 80 -16.05 -12.15 1.08
C ARG A 80 -17.49 -12.35 1.54
N ASP A 81 -17.73 -13.39 2.32
CA ASP A 81 -19.07 -13.80 2.75
C ASP A 81 -19.75 -12.75 3.64
N ASN A 82 -18.96 -11.94 4.32
CA ASN A 82 -19.48 -10.87 5.17
C ASN A 82 -19.49 -9.48 4.51
N CYS A 83 -19.18 -9.39 3.22
CA CYS A 83 -19.37 -8.18 2.43
C CYS A 83 -20.83 -8.03 2.03
N THR A 84 -21.53 -7.08 2.65
CA THR A 84 -22.92 -6.73 2.30
C THR A 84 -23.00 -5.87 1.04
N GLU A 85 -21.95 -5.12 0.73
CA GLU A 85 -21.90 -4.19 -0.40
C GLU A 85 -21.17 -4.80 -1.60
N LEU A 86 -21.82 -4.85 -2.76
CA LEU A 86 -21.23 -5.38 -4.00
C LEU A 86 -19.94 -4.68 -4.38
N ARG A 87 -19.85 -3.37 -4.11
CA ARG A 87 -18.63 -2.59 -4.32
C ARG A 87 -17.46 -3.11 -3.48
N ASP A 88 -17.69 -3.32 -2.20
CA ASP A 88 -16.63 -3.70 -1.26
C ASP A 88 -16.17 -5.14 -1.54
N LEU A 89 -17.08 -6.03 -1.96
CA LEU A 89 -16.77 -7.37 -2.42
C LEU A 89 -15.89 -7.34 -3.68
N ALA A 90 -16.26 -6.53 -4.68
CA ALA A 90 -15.45 -6.34 -5.88
C ALA A 90 -14.05 -5.77 -5.58
N ILE A 91 -13.93 -4.86 -4.60
CA ILE A 91 -12.65 -4.32 -4.15
C ILE A 91 -11.77 -5.43 -3.54
N ILE A 92 -12.34 -6.28 -2.66
CA ILE A 92 -11.61 -7.39 -2.04
C ILE A 92 -11.07 -8.33 -3.10
N ASP A 93 -11.91 -8.73 -4.07
CA ASP A 93 -11.51 -9.67 -5.10
C ASP A 93 -10.47 -9.07 -6.06
N MET A 94 -10.62 -7.81 -6.46
CA MET A 94 -9.60 -7.13 -7.25
C MET A 94 -8.25 -7.08 -6.52
N LEU A 95 -8.23 -6.79 -5.23
CA LEU A 95 -6.99 -6.79 -4.45
C LEU A 95 -6.40 -8.19 -4.29
N ALA A 96 -7.24 -9.20 -4.07
CA ALA A 96 -6.82 -10.58 -3.84
C ALA A 96 -6.29 -11.25 -5.11
N SER A 97 -6.98 -11.08 -6.24
CA SER A 97 -6.60 -11.76 -7.50
C SER A 97 -5.47 -11.07 -8.24
N THR A 98 -5.42 -9.73 -8.24
CA THR A 98 -4.41 -8.98 -9.01
C THR A 98 -3.17 -8.62 -8.21
N GLY A 99 -3.28 -8.52 -6.89
CA GLY A 99 -2.23 -7.99 -6.03
C GLY A 99 -1.79 -6.55 -6.38
N MET A 100 -2.59 -5.79 -7.13
CA MET A 100 -2.27 -4.41 -7.47
C MET A 100 -2.16 -3.52 -6.23
N ARG A 101 -1.47 -2.38 -6.34
CA ARG A 101 -1.44 -1.40 -5.25
C ARG A 101 -2.78 -0.67 -5.18
N VAL A 102 -3.23 -0.36 -3.97
CA VAL A 102 -4.47 0.42 -3.79
C VAL A 102 -4.43 1.76 -4.53
N GLY A 103 -3.25 2.40 -4.60
CA GLY A 103 -3.07 3.63 -5.37
C GLY A 103 -3.28 3.45 -6.87
N GLU A 104 -2.95 2.29 -7.43
CA GLU A 104 -3.22 1.93 -8.82
C GLU A 104 -4.72 1.67 -9.02
N MET A 105 -5.35 0.94 -8.10
CA MET A 105 -6.77 0.60 -8.19
C MET A 105 -7.69 1.82 -8.14
N VAL A 106 -7.41 2.82 -7.30
CA VAL A 106 -8.26 4.02 -7.21
C VAL A 106 -8.21 4.89 -8.46
N LEU A 107 -7.19 4.74 -9.30
CA LEU A 107 -7.05 5.49 -10.55
C LEU A 107 -7.82 4.85 -11.71
N LEU A 108 -8.19 3.57 -11.62
CA LEU A 108 -8.90 2.86 -12.68
C LEU A 108 -10.26 3.47 -12.98
N ASN A 109 -10.60 3.45 -14.26
CA ASN A 109 -11.91 3.79 -14.80
C ASN A 109 -12.66 2.51 -15.24
N ARG A 110 -13.96 2.62 -15.50
CA ARG A 110 -14.77 1.49 -16.00
C ARG A 110 -14.20 0.93 -17.31
N ASN A 111 -13.73 1.82 -18.20
CA ASN A 111 -13.25 1.46 -19.53
C ASN A 111 -11.83 0.87 -19.54
N ASP A 112 -11.11 0.91 -18.40
CA ASP A 112 -9.77 0.33 -18.29
C ASP A 112 -9.82 -1.19 -18.05
N ILE A 113 -11.02 -1.76 -17.91
CA ILE A 113 -11.24 -3.18 -17.63
C ILE A 113 -11.61 -3.95 -18.88
N ASP A 114 -10.75 -4.86 -19.29
CA ASP A 114 -11.10 -5.87 -20.30
C ASP A 114 -11.69 -7.10 -19.61
N PHE A 115 -13.01 -7.26 -19.74
CA PHE A 115 -13.73 -8.41 -19.18
C PHE A 115 -13.55 -9.69 -19.99
N ASN A 116 -13.17 -9.62 -21.27
CA ASN A 116 -12.97 -10.79 -22.12
C ASN A 116 -11.66 -11.47 -21.74
N GLU A 117 -10.58 -10.71 -21.77
CA GLU A 117 -9.25 -11.18 -21.41
C GLU A 117 -9.02 -11.22 -19.88
N ARG A 118 -9.92 -10.64 -19.08
CA ARG A 118 -9.85 -10.52 -17.63
C ARG A 118 -8.57 -9.82 -17.17
N GLU A 119 -8.31 -8.67 -17.78
CA GLU A 119 -7.12 -7.87 -17.47
C GLU A 119 -7.44 -6.40 -17.37
N CYS A 120 -6.52 -5.64 -16.84
CA CYS A 120 -6.51 -4.18 -16.91
C CYS A 120 -5.07 -3.65 -16.87
N ILE A 121 -4.87 -2.46 -17.43
CA ILE A 121 -3.58 -1.77 -17.39
C ILE A 121 -3.54 -0.88 -16.17
N VAL A 122 -2.47 -0.99 -15.39
CA VAL A 122 -2.21 -0.14 -14.24
C VAL A 122 -0.90 0.61 -14.38
N PHE A 123 -0.87 1.84 -13.85
CA PHE A 123 0.29 2.72 -13.89
C PHE A 123 1.06 2.64 -12.56
N GLY A 124 2.29 2.13 -12.63
CA GLY A 124 3.19 2.02 -11.49
C GLY A 124 4.04 3.27 -11.26
N LYS A 125 4.96 3.22 -10.29
CA LYS A 125 5.90 4.30 -9.98
C LYS A 125 6.75 4.67 -11.21
N GLY A 126 6.72 5.95 -11.58
CA GLY A 126 7.42 6.49 -12.76
C GLY A 126 6.66 6.27 -14.05
N ASN A 127 5.33 6.27 -13.99
CA ASN A 127 4.42 6.17 -15.14
C ASN A 127 4.67 4.93 -16.04
N LYS A 128 5.10 3.81 -15.42
CA LYS A 128 5.28 2.55 -16.14
C LYS A 128 4.00 1.75 -16.10
N GLU A 129 3.51 1.41 -17.27
CA GLU A 129 2.37 0.53 -17.46
C GLU A 129 2.73 -0.93 -17.17
N ARG A 130 1.79 -1.67 -16.65
CA ARG A 130 1.79 -3.12 -16.64
C ARG A 130 0.37 -3.65 -16.70
N ILE A 131 0.21 -4.79 -17.33
CA ILE A 131 -1.02 -5.56 -17.34
C ILE A 131 -1.13 -6.30 -16.00
N VAL A 132 -2.31 -6.34 -15.43
CA VAL A 132 -2.67 -7.17 -14.29
C VAL A 132 -3.89 -8.01 -14.64
N TYR A 133 -3.89 -9.27 -14.24
CA TYR A 133 -4.93 -10.24 -14.55
C TYR A 133 -5.78 -10.51 -13.32
N PHE A 134 -7.07 -10.72 -13.54
CA PHE A 134 -8.01 -11.08 -12.48
C PHE A 134 -8.76 -12.38 -12.81
N ASP A 135 -9.19 -13.08 -11.78
CA ASP A 135 -9.86 -14.37 -11.91
C ASP A 135 -11.35 -14.24 -12.31
N ALA A 136 -11.97 -15.38 -12.58
CA ALA A 136 -13.38 -15.43 -12.98
C ALA A 136 -14.33 -14.92 -11.89
N ARG A 137 -14.01 -15.15 -10.62
CA ARG A 137 -14.78 -14.66 -9.46
C ARG A 137 -14.79 -13.13 -9.44
N THR A 138 -13.62 -12.53 -9.55
CA THR A 138 -13.46 -11.07 -9.64
C THR A 138 -14.24 -10.48 -10.80
N LYS A 139 -14.21 -11.10 -12.00
CA LYS A 139 -15.03 -10.71 -13.16
C LYS A 139 -16.51 -10.62 -12.80
N ILE A 140 -17.06 -11.69 -12.19
CA ILE A 140 -18.49 -11.76 -11.84
C ILE A 140 -18.85 -10.67 -10.83
N HIS A 141 -18.09 -10.54 -9.74
CA HIS A 141 -18.41 -9.58 -8.70
C HIS A 141 -18.23 -8.12 -9.18
N LEU A 142 -17.22 -7.86 -9.99
CA LEU A 142 -17.02 -6.54 -10.58
C LEU A 142 -18.16 -6.17 -11.56
N GLN A 143 -18.61 -7.11 -12.39
CA GLN A 143 -19.76 -6.91 -13.28
C GLN A 143 -21.04 -6.66 -12.47
N ASN A 144 -21.30 -7.43 -11.40
CA ASN A 144 -22.45 -7.23 -10.53
C ASN A 144 -22.44 -5.84 -9.88
N TYR A 145 -21.28 -5.41 -9.38
CA TYR A 145 -21.14 -4.07 -8.85
C TYR A 145 -21.41 -3.00 -9.91
N LEU A 146 -20.81 -3.10 -11.10
CA LEU A 146 -21.00 -2.11 -12.16
C LEU A 146 -22.45 -2.03 -12.64
N ARG A 147 -23.16 -3.16 -12.72
CA ARG A 147 -24.59 -3.20 -13.05
C ARG A 147 -25.48 -2.56 -11.97
N SER A 148 -25.06 -2.61 -10.71
CA SER A 148 -25.81 -2.02 -9.60
C SER A 148 -25.62 -0.50 -9.47
N ARG A 149 -24.72 0.10 -10.25
CA ARG A 149 -24.45 1.53 -10.22
C ARG A 149 -25.50 2.32 -11.01
N ASN A 150 -25.95 3.42 -10.37
CA ASN A 150 -26.91 4.38 -10.97
C ASN A 150 -26.26 5.76 -11.11
N ASP A 151 -25.01 5.80 -11.61
CA ASP A 151 -24.25 7.05 -11.81
C ASP A 151 -23.42 6.96 -13.10
N ASP A 152 -23.04 8.14 -13.64
CA ASP A 152 -22.25 8.26 -14.88
C ASP A 152 -20.76 8.50 -14.62
N ASN A 153 -20.30 8.40 -13.36
CA ASN A 153 -18.90 8.63 -13.03
C ASN A 153 -18.02 7.57 -13.69
N LEU A 154 -16.99 8.01 -14.41
CA LEU A 154 -16.06 7.14 -15.14
C LEU A 154 -15.22 6.27 -14.19
N ALA A 155 -14.99 6.69 -12.94
CA ALA A 155 -14.19 5.92 -11.98
C ALA A 155 -14.73 4.49 -11.81
N LEU A 156 -13.82 3.51 -11.74
CA LEU A 156 -14.19 2.12 -11.48
C LEU A 156 -14.91 1.98 -10.12
N PHE A 157 -14.37 2.57 -9.07
CA PHE A 157 -14.94 2.55 -7.73
C PHE A 157 -15.34 3.95 -7.26
N VAL A 158 -16.57 4.08 -6.77
CA VAL A 158 -17.14 5.34 -6.28
C VAL A 158 -17.70 5.21 -4.86
N SER A 159 -18.00 6.34 -4.22
CA SER A 159 -18.75 6.35 -2.95
C SER A 159 -20.14 5.75 -3.14
N LEU A 160 -20.72 5.19 -2.05
CA LEU A 160 -22.07 4.57 -2.08
C LEU A 160 -23.19 5.61 -2.07
N THR A 161 -22.89 6.85 -1.76
CA THR A 161 -23.86 7.94 -1.66
C THR A 161 -23.52 9.05 -2.64
N ALA A 162 -24.55 9.75 -3.12
CA ALA A 162 -24.38 10.93 -3.96
C ALA A 162 -23.39 11.92 -3.31
N PRO A 163 -22.59 12.61 -4.10
CA PRO A 163 -22.54 12.65 -5.56
C PRO A 163 -21.67 11.57 -6.23
N TYR A 164 -21.55 10.39 -5.67
CA TYR A 164 -20.81 9.22 -6.20
C TYR A 164 -19.38 9.55 -6.67
N LYS A 165 -18.61 10.21 -5.81
CA LYS A 165 -17.23 10.60 -6.10
C LYS A 165 -16.31 9.38 -6.17
N ARG A 166 -15.26 9.45 -7.03
CA ARG A 166 -14.18 8.46 -7.07
C ARG A 166 -13.70 8.12 -5.66
N LEU A 167 -13.66 6.83 -5.35
CA LEU A 167 -13.21 6.34 -4.04
C LEU A 167 -11.70 6.55 -3.91
N GLN A 168 -11.30 7.13 -2.78
CA GLN A 168 -9.89 7.41 -2.48
C GLN A 168 -9.27 6.28 -1.65
N ILE A 169 -7.94 6.24 -1.59
CA ILE A 169 -7.16 5.23 -0.83
C ILE A 169 -7.68 5.12 0.61
N GLY A 170 -7.80 6.25 1.31
CA GLY A 170 -8.29 6.27 2.69
C GLY A 170 -9.69 5.70 2.88
N GLY A 171 -10.56 5.87 1.88
CA GLY A 171 -11.91 5.28 1.87
C GLY A 171 -11.87 3.75 1.80
N ILE A 172 -11.04 3.18 0.91
CA ILE A 172 -10.84 1.74 0.79
C ILE A 172 -10.24 1.18 2.08
N GLU A 173 -9.18 1.80 2.58
CA GLU A 173 -8.52 1.34 3.81
C GLU A 173 -9.44 1.38 5.04
N ALA A 174 -10.28 2.42 5.16
CA ALA A 174 -11.25 2.52 6.24
C ALA A 174 -12.31 1.41 6.16
N ARG A 175 -12.84 1.14 4.96
CA ARG A 175 -13.82 0.05 4.75
C ARG A 175 -13.23 -1.32 5.09
N LEU A 176 -12.05 -1.64 4.57
CA LEU A 176 -11.36 -2.90 4.88
C LEU A 176 -11.06 -3.05 6.37
N ARG A 177 -10.59 -1.98 7.01
CA ARG A 177 -10.33 -1.97 8.47
C ARG A 177 -11.59 -2.22 9.28
N ASN A 178 -12.71 -1.60 8.91
CA ASN A 178 -13.99 -1.75 9.60
C ASN A 178 -14.53 -3.17 9.43
N LEU A 179 -14.46 -3.74 8.22
CA LEU A 179 -14.84 -5.12 7.98
C LEU A 179 -13.99 -6.09 8.81
N GLY A 180 -12.67 -5.90 8.81
CA GLY A 180 -11.76 -6.70 9.63
C GLY A 180 -12.08 -6.62 11.12
N LYS A 181 -12.36 -5.43 11.66
CA LYS A 181 -12.77 -5.27 13.05
C LYS A 181 -14.06 -6.05 13.37
N LYS A 182 -15.06 -5.96 12.49
CA LYS A 182 -16.33 -6.67 12.63
C LYS A 182 -16.15 -8.20 12.71
N LEU A 183 -15.17 -8.73 11.98
CA LEU A 183 -14.89 -10.17 11.88
C LEU A 183 -13.80 -10.66 12.83
N GLY A 184 -13.21 -9.80 13.64
CA GLY A 184 -12.07 -10.16 14.49
C GLY A 184 -10.78 -10.45 13.72
N ILE A 185 -10.72 -10.11 12.41
CA ILE A 185 -9.54 -10.28 11.58
C ILE A 185 -8.60 -9.08 11.73
N LEU A 186 -7.41 -9.31 12.30
CA LEU A 186 -6.47 -8.25 12.57
C LEU A 186 -5.82 -7.69 11.29
N LYS A 187 -5.67 -6.37 11.27
CA LYS A 187 -4.89 -5.65 10.25
C LYS A 187 -5.33 -5.93 8.81
N VAL A 188 -6.64 -5.80 8.52
CA VAL A 188 -7.13 -5.87 7.15
C VAL A 188 -6.78 -4.59 6.40
N HIS A 189 -5.89 -4.71 5.40
CA HIS A 189 -5.42 -3.57 4.59
C HIS A 189 -4.90 -4.05 3.22
N PRO A 190 -4.88 -3.19 2.18
CA PRO A 190 -4.57 -3.56 0.80
C PRO A 190 -3.23 -4.31 0.62
N HIS A 191 -2.16 -3.86 1.29
CA HIS A 191 -0.85 -4.50 1.17
C HIS A 191 -0.81 -5.94 1.69
N LYS A 192 -1.73 -6.33 2.60
CA LYS A 192 -1.79 -7.70 3.08
C LYS A 192 -2.32 -8.63 2.00
N PHE A 193 -3.32 -8.23 1.19
CA PHE A 193 -3.80 -8.99 0.02
C PHE A 193 -2.66 -9.26 -0.98
N ARG A 194 -1.90 -8.22 -1.32
CA ARG A 194 -0.76 -8.34 -2.24
C ARG A 194 0.32 -9.31 -1.72
N ARG A 195 0.61 -9.28 -0.42
CA ARG A 195 1.54 -10.26 0.19
C ARG A 195 0.98 -11.66 0.15
N THR A 196 -0.31 -11.83 0.45
CA THR A 196 -0.98 -13.12 0.39
C THR A 196 -0.89 -13.72 -1.01
N LEU A 197 -1.22 -12.94 -2.06
CA LEU A 197 -1.06 -13.38 -3.44
C LEU A 197 0.39 -13.79 -3.73
N ALA A 198 1.37 -12.98 -3.31
CA ALA A 198 2.78 -13.27 -3.52
C ALA A 198 3.21 -14.59 -2.87
N THR A 199 2.83 -14.82 -1.62
CA THR A 199 3.14 -16.05 -0.89
C THR A 199 2.46 -17.25 -1.55
N MET A 200 1.17 -17.17 -1.84
CA MET A 200 0.43 -18.25 -2.52
C MET A 200 1.00 -18.58 -3.91
N ALA A 201 1.47 -17.57 -4.66
CA ALA A 201 2.08 -17.80 -5.96
C ALA A 201 3.41 -18.57 -5.84
N ILE A 202 4.23 -18.20 -4.86
CA ILE A 202 5.51 -18.92 -4.57
C ILE A 202 5.21 -20.35 -4.11
N ASP A 203 4.27 -20.53 -3.21
CA ASP A 203 3.88 -21.85 -2.68
C ASP A 203 3.36 -22.78 -3.79
N LYS A 204 2.76 -22.21 -4.84
CA LYS A 204 2.33 -22.91 -6.06
C LYS A 204 3.43 -23.08 -7.11
N GLY A 205 4.67 -22.72 -6.79
CA GLY A 205 5.83 -22.93 -7.65
C GLY A 205 6.11 -21.82 -8.68
N MET A 206 5.48 -20.63 -8.53
CA MET A 206 5.79 -19.52 -9.44
C MET A 206 7.22 -19.03 -9.23
N PRO A 207 8.05 -18.93 -10.30
CA PRO A 207 9.39 -18.37 -10.19
C PRO A 207 9.37 -16.92 -9.69
N THR A 208 10.36 -16.56 -8.86
CA THR A 208 10.44 -15.22 -8.23
C THR A 208 10.48 -14.09 -9.26
N GLU A 209 11.14 -14.31 -10.40
CA GLU A 209 11.26 -13.35 -11.50
C GLU A 209 9.88 -13.06 -12.14
N GLN A 210 9.08 -14.09 -12.35
CA GLN A 210 7.71 -13.94 -12.87
C GLN A 210 6.82 -13.20 -11.87
N LEU A 211 6.93 -13.55 -10.58
CA LEU A 211 6.20 -12.85 -9.53
C LEU A 211 6.60 -11.37 -9.44
N GLN A 212 7.87 -11.04 -9.62
CA GLN A 212 8.34 -9.67 -9.65
C GLN A 212 7.74 -8.88 -10.82
N GLN A 213 7.68 -9.47 -12.00
CA GLN A 213 7.04 -8.86 -13.18
C GLN A 213 5.55 -8.63 -12.91
N LEU A 214 4.83 -9.66 -12.43
CA LEU A 214 3.42 -9.57 -12.09
C LEU A 214 3.13 -8.44 -11.11
N LEU A 215 3.94 -8.34 -10.07
CA LEU A 215 3.79 -7.32 -9.03
C LEU A 215 4.40 -5.96 -9.41
N GLY A 216 5.19 -5.85 -10.46
CA GLY A 216 5.86 -4.61 -10.86
C GLY A 216 6.91 -4.15 -9.84
N HIS A 217 7.74 -5.07 -9.35
CA HIS A 217 8.91 -4.76 -8.54
C HIS A 217 10.12 -4.49 -9.44
N ARG A 218 10.88 -3.41 -9.14
CA ARG A 218 12.06 -3.03 -9.96
C ARG A 218 13.35 -3.72 -9.54
N LYS A 219 13.45 -4.23 -8.31
CA LYS A 219 14.66 -4.90 -7.75
C LYS A 219 14.23 -5.92 -6.70
N ILE A 220 14.97 -6.99 -6.64
CA ILE A 220 15.01 -7.93 -5.52
C ILE A 220 15.49 -7.20 -4.26
#